data_8b2ee4bb1e94f907245b714b905b6172
#
_entry.id   8b2ee4bb1e94f907245b714b905b6172
#
_cell.length_a   1.000
_cell.length_b   1.000
_cell.length_c   1.000
_cell.angle_alpha   90.00
_cell.angle_beta   90.00
_cell.angle_gamma   90.00
#
_symmetry.space_group_name_H-M   'P 1'
#
loop_
_entity.id
_entity.type
_entity.pdbx_description
1 polymer ?
#
loop_
_entity_poly.entity_id
_entity_poly.type
_entity_poly.pdbx_seq_one_letter_code
_entity_poly.pdbx_strand_id
1 'polypeptide(L)'
;MHIKVSLNCILIPMNDFPSPASEGYRMPAEWEPHAGTWLTWPHDPETWPSQDMEQVESDYLQIVKAIAQGEQTHILVQDKSAEEALHIKLQSNGVNMGQVSLYDIPTNDSWIRDYGPNFLVREKEDGREVAINDWDFDSWGRKYKWELDDLAGSIITEQLEYPKFKPGIVLEGGAIEVNGRGTCLTTDSCILNPNRNGGIRRERMEEFLKNYLGTSKIIWLSGNLEGDDTDGHIDNLARFVNPATIVCSLEKNERDANYLALKHNYERLQAAKDQDGNPFHIIPLPMPGYVGTGKERLPASYANFYITNHAVLVPIYDHPNDRKAQDLIAPLFPGRAIIPIPCKTLIWGLGGIHCLTQQQPRADSPSASK
;
A
#
# COMPACT_ATOMS: atom_id res chain seq x y z
N MET A 1 11.56 -15.72 46.14
CA MET A 1 10.54 -16.45 45.38
C MET A 1 10.47 -15.75 44.02
N HIS A 2 11.23 -16.25 43.02
CA HIS A 2 11.31 -15.65 41.72
C HIS A 2 10.18 -16.27 40.85
N ILE A 3 9.19 -15.47 40.51
CA ILE A 3 8.14 -15.89 39.58
C ILE A 3 8.77 -15.80 38.18
N LYS A 4 9.06 -16.96 37.60
CA LYS A 4 9.34 -17.06 36.14
C LYS A 4 8.02 -16.84 35.40
N VAL A 5 7.87 -15.66 34.81
CA VAL A 5 6.82 -15.45 33.80
C VAL A 5 7.25 -16.22 32.56
N SER A 6 6.60 -17.35 32.32
CA SER A 6 6.73 -18.10 31.08
C SER A 6 6.02 -17.29 29.98
N LEU A 7 6.77 -16.73 29.05
CA LEU A 7 6.20 -16.22 27.79
C LEU A 7 5.64 -17.43 27.03
N ASN A 8 4.37 -17.70 27.19
CA ASN A 8 3.66 -18.59 26.29
C ASN A 8 3.61 -17.89 24.91
N CYS A 9 4.45 -18.33 23.99
CA CYS A 9 4.24 -18.04 22.57
C CYS A 9 2.82 -18.48 22.20
N ILE A 10 1.97 -17.52 21.87
CA ILE A 10 0.64 -17.81 21.31
C ILE A 10 0.91 -18.50 19.96
N LEU A 11 0.68 -19.81 19.91
CA LEU A 11 0.66 -20.55 18.66
C LEU A 11 -0.65 -20.18 17.96
N ILE A 12 -0.60 -19.23 17.04
CA ILE A 12 -1.70 -18.98 16.10
C ILE A 12 -1.74 -20.22 15.19
N PRO A 13 -2.78 -21.07 15.25
CA PRO A 13 -2.85 -22.25 14.40
C PRO A 13 -2.94 -21.81 12.94
N MET A 14 -2.22 -22.47 12.04
CA MET A 14 -2.58 -22.42 10.62
C MET A 14 -3.90 -23.18 10.49
N ASN A 15 -4.87 -22.55 9.83
CA ASN A 15 -6.13 -23.23 9.52
C ASN A 15 -5.82 -24.49 8.71
N ASP A 16 -6.54 -25.58 8.99
CA ASP A 16 -6.48 -26.84 8.21
C ASP A 16 -7.02 -26.69 6.78
N PHE A 17 -7.35 -25.46 6.36
CA PHE A 17 -7.83 -25.14 5.03
C PHE A 17 -6.65 -24.87 4.05
N PRO A 18 -6.83 -25.19 2.76
CA PRO A 18 -5.83 -24.90 1.73
C PRO A 18 -5.45 -23.42 1.74
N SER A 19 -4.15 -23.12 1.66
CA SER A 19 -3.69 -21.75 1.53
C SER A 19 -3.84 -21.26 0.08
N PRO A 20 -3.96 -19.95 -0.18
CA PRO A 20 -4.01 -19.42 -1.54
C PRO A 20 -2.88 -19.94 -2.44
N ALA A 21 -1.64 -19.97 -1.91
CA ALA A 21 -0.49 -20.45 -2.67
C ALA A 21 -0.61 -21.95 -3.04
N SER A 22 -1.20 -22.79 -2.18
CA SER A 22 -1.43 -24.20 -2.49
C SER A 22 -2.47 -24.42 -3.57
N GLU A 23 -3.33 -23.43 -3.81
CA GLU A 23 -4.31 -23.38 -4.90
C GLU A 23 -3.79 -22.65 -6.15
N GLY A 24 -2.52 -22.23 -6.16
CA GLY A 24 -1.87 -21.56 -7.29
C GLY A 24 -2.10 -20.04 -7.35
N TYR A 25 -2.68 -19.43 -6.31
CA TYR A 25 -2.80 -17.98 -6.23
C TYR A 25 -1.50 -17.30 -5.79
N ARG A 26 -1.28 -16.09 -6.28
CA ARG A 26 -0.21 -15.19 -5.88
C ARG A 26 -0.72 -13.76 -5.77
N MET A 27 -0.10 -12.93 -4.97
CA MET A 27 -0.29 -11.48 -5.02
C MET A 27 0.35 -10.95 -6.32
N PRO A 28 -0.42 -10.24 -7.18
CA PRO A 28 0.14 -9.65 -8.39
C PRO A 28 0.99 -8.43 -8.05
N ALA A 29 1.94 -8.10 -8.92
CA ALA A 29 2.66 -6.85 -8.83
C ALA A 29 1.74 -5.67 -9.19
N GLU A 30 1.98 -4.48 -8.60
CA GLU A 30 1.13 -3.31 -8.78
C GLU A 30 1.04 -2.82 -10.24
N TRP A 31 2.05 -3.08 -11.08
CA TRP A 31 2.00 -2.71 -12.50
C TRP A 31 1.23 -3.70 -13.40
N GLU A 32 0.74 -4.83 -12.86
CA GLU A 32 -0.12 -5.76 -13.61
C GLU A 32 -1.49 -5.10 -13.89
N PRO A 33 -2.23 -5.53 -14.93
CA PRO A 33 -3.47 -4.84 -15.31
C PRO A 33 -4.50 -4.76 -14.19
N HIS A 34 -5.03 -3.56 -13.94
CA HIS A 34 -6.10 -3.31 -12.98
C HIS A 34 -7.49 -3.38 -13.62
N ALA A 35 -8.46 -3.89 -12.88
CA ALA A 35 -9.88 -3.67 -13.10
C ALA A 35 -10.27 -2.29 -12.57
N GLY A 36 -9.67 -1.85 -11.47
CA GLY A 36 -9.93 -0.56 -10.86
C GLY A 36 -9.05 -0.29 -9.65
N THR A 37 -9.28 0.86 -9.04
CA THR A 37 -8.63 1.32 -7.81
C THR A 37 -9.67 1.68 -6.76
N TRP A 38 -9.48 1.20 -5.56
CA TRP A 38 -10.27 1.54 -4.38
C TRP A 38 -9.64 2.72 -3.64
N LEU A 39 -10.49 3.60 -3.15
CA LEU A 39 -10.18 4.82 -2.40
C LEU A 39 -11.19 4.97 -1.26
N THR A 40 -10.85 5.73 -0.22
CA THR A 40 -11.81 6.24 0.76
C THR A 40 -11.72 7.75 0.80
N TRP A 41 -12.86 8.43 0.62
CA TRP A 41 -12.88 9.90 0.62
C TRP A 41 -12.46 10.46 1.99
N PRO A 42 -11.54 11.44 2.05
CA PRO A 42 -11.12 12.04 3.31
C PRO A 42 -12.30 12.72 4.02
N HIS A 43 -12.46 12.44 5.30
CA HIS A 43 -13.63 12.88 6.06
C HIS A 43 -13.33 13.26 7.52
N ASP A 44 -12.28 12.71 8.13
CA ASP A 44 -11.92 13.00 9.51
C ASP A 44 -10.89 14.14 9.59
N PRO A 45 -11.24 15.30 10.17
CA PRO A 45 -10.29 16.39 10.34
C PRO A 45 -9.19 16.09 11.37
N GLU A 46 -9.35 15.09 12.23
CA GLU A 46 -8.31 14.67 13.18
C GLU A 46 -7.14 13.99 12.48
N THR A 47 -7.36 13.37 11.32
CA THR A 47 -6.32 12.78 10.47
C THR A 47 -5.38 13.85 9.89
N TRP A 48 -5.91 15.05 9.58
CA TRP A 48 -5.13 16.17 9.05
C TRP A 48 -5.13 17.36 10.00
N PRO A 49 -4.49 17.26 11.16
CA PRO A 49 -4.55 18.30 12.20
C PRO A 49 -4.00 19.60 11.66
N SER A 50 -4.72 20.69 11.96
CA SER A 50 -4.37 22.06 11.53
C SER A 50 -4.34 22.29 10.02
N GLN A 51 -4.82 21.33 9.20
CA GLN A 51 -4.99 21.53 7.77
C GLN A 51 -6.43 21.96 7.46
N ASP A 52 -6.55 22.67 6.33
CA ASP A 52 -7.86 22.99 5.77
C ASP A 52 -8.40 21.77 5.01
N MET A 53 -9.50 21.20 5.45
CA MET A 53 -10.11 20.03 4.81
C MET A 53 -10.51 20.30 3.36
N GLU A 54 -10.86 21.53 2.98
CA GLU A 54 -11.11 21.87 1.57
C GLU A 54 -9.84 21.71 0.73
N GLN A 55 -8.67 22.04 1.28
CA GLN A 55 -7.39 21.84 0.59
C GLN A 55 -7.02 20.35 0.53
N VAL A 56 -7.24 19.58 1.62
CA VAL A 56 -7.07 18.12 1.64
C VAL A 56 -7.90 17.46 0.53
N GLU A 57 -9.19 17.79 0.48
CA GLU A 57 -10.11 17.27 -0.56
C GLU A 57 -9.71 17.73 -1.97
N SER A 58 -9.19 18.95 -2.13
CA SER A 58 -8.71 19.47 -3.42
C SER A 58 -7.50 18.69 -3.94
N ASP A 59 -6.54 18.38 -3.05
CA ASP A 59 -5.36 17.58 -3.41
C ASP A 59 -5.76 16.12 -3.69
N TYR A 60 -6.66 15.56 -2.88
CA TYR A 60 -7.22 14.22 -3.08
C TYR A 60 -8.00 14.08 -4.39
N LEU A 61 -8.75 15.11 -4.77
CA LEU A 61 -9.48 15.16 -6.03
C LEU A 61 -8.55 14.99 -7.25
N GLN A 62 -7.30 15.46 -7.17
CA GLN A 62 -6.33 15.27 -8.24
C GLN A 62 -5.96 13.79 -8.40
N ILE A 63 -5.89 13.02 -7.29
CA ILE A 63 -5.69 11.56 -7.32
C ILE A 63 -6.86 10.90 -8.03
N VAL A 64 -8.10 11.17 -7.58
CA VAL A 64 -9.33 10.62 -8.18
C VAL A 64 -9.38 10.93 -9.68
N LYS A 65 -9.13 12.19 -10.04
CA LYS A 65 -9.18 12.65 -11.43
C LYS A 65 -8.14 11.95 -12.31
N ALA A 66 -6.94 11.74 -11.78
CA ALA A 66 -5.89 11.04 -12.48
C ALA A 66 -6.24 9.56 -12.70
N ILE A 67 -6.73 8.86 -11.69
CA ILE A 67 -7.09 7.44 -11.77
C ILE A 67 -8.27 7.23 -12.74
N ALA A 68 -9.33 8.04 -12.61
CA ALA A 68 -10.54 7.94 -13.43
C ALA A 68 -10.34 8.25 -14.94
N GLN A 69 -9.15 8.64 -15.36
CA GLN A 69 -8.80 8.76 -16.78
C GLN A 69 -8.59 7.41 -17.47
N GLY A 70 -8.22 6.37 -16.75
CA GLY A 70 -7.79 5.11 -17.36
C GLY A 70 -8.29 3.83 -16.69
N GLU A 71 -8.93 3.92 -15.52
CA GLU A 71 -9.46 2.74 -14.84
C GLU A 71 -10.63 3.09 -13.92
N GLN A 72 -11.41 2.08 -13.58
CA GLN A 72 -12.53 2.23 -12.65
C GLN A 72 -12.02 2.70 -11.28
N THR A 73 -12.72 3.67 -10.72
CA THR A 73 -12.37 4.29 -9.43
C THR A 73 -13.52 4.06 -8.46
N HIS A 74 -13.28 3.24 -7.44
CA HIS A 74 -14.23 2.91 -6.39
C HIS A 74 -13.93 3.77 -5.16
N ILE A 75 -14.91 4.51 -4.65
CA ILE A 75 -14.70 5.44 -3.53
C ILE A 75 -15.69 5.15 -2.42
N LEU A 76 -15.18 4.86 -1.22
CA LEU A 76 -15.97 4.72 -0.01
C LEU A 76 -16.32 6.10 0.54
N VAL A 77 -17.53 6.24 1.05
CA VAL A 77 -18.06 7.43 1.71
C VAL A 77 -18.81 7.05 2.98
N GLN A 78 -18.97 8.01 3.89
CA GLN A 78 -19.52 7.77 5.21
C GLN A 78 -21.01 7.40 5.24
N ASP A 79 -21.78 7.98 4.32
CA ASP A 79 -23.23 7.80 4.22
C ASP A 79 -23.77 8.29 2.87
N LYS A 80 -25.06 8.13 2.67
CA LYS A 80 -25.76 8.54 1.45
C LYS A 80 -25.70 10.05 1.18
N SER A 81 -25.68 10.89 2.21
CA SER A 81 -25.55 12.34 2.05
C SER A 81 -24.15 12.71 1.55
N ALA A 82 -23.11 12.07 2.09
CA ALA A 82 -21.73 12.24 1.63
C ALA A 82 -21.56 11.73 0.18
N GLU A 83 -22.24 10.64 -0.20
CA GLU A 83 -22.25 10.15 -1.58
C GLU A 83 -22.81 11.18 -2.55
N GLU A 84 -23.97 11.78 -2.23
CA GLU A 84 -24.61 12.79 -3.07
C GLU A 84 -23.75 14.06 -3.18
N ALA A 85 -23.19 14.52 -2.07
CA ALA A 85 -22.29 15.68 -2.05
C ALA A 85 -21.02 15.44 -2.87
N LEU A 86 -20.39 14.28 -2.70
CA LEU A 86 -19.19 13.91 -3.44
C LEU A 86 -19.48 13.75 -4.93
N HIS A 87 -20.60 13.15 -5.32
CA HIS A 87 -21.01 13.03 -6.72
C HIS A 87 -21.03 14.40 -7.40
N ILE A 88 -21.68 15.39 -6.78
CA ILE A 88 -21.74 16.77 -7.28
C ILE A 88 -20.34 17.39 -7.36
N LYS A 89 -19.51 17.21 -6.34
CA LYS A 89 -18.15 17.74 -6.30
C LYS A 89 -17.29 17.15 -7.42
N LEU A 90 -17.30 15.84 -7.63
CA LEU A 90 -16.53 15.17 -8.69
C LEU A 90 -16.98 15.63 -10.08
N GLN A 91 -18.29 15.68 -10.32
CA GLN A 91 -18.87 16.10 -11.58
C GLN A 91 -18.52 17.56 -11.91
N SER A 92 -18.66 18.48 -10.94
CA SER A 92 -18.36 19.91 -11.13
C SER A 92 -16.87 20.18 -11.38
N ASN A 93 -15.99 19.28 -10.94
CA ASN A 93 -14.55 19.35 -11.17
C ASN A 93 -14.08 18.58 -12.41
N GLY A 94 -15.01 18.08 -13.24
CA GLY A 94 -14.69 17.46 -14.52
C GLY A 94 -14.03 16.08 -14.41
N VAL A 95 -14.31 15.33 -13.34
CA VAL A 95 -13.96 13.93 -13.23
C VAL A 95 -14.77 13.10 -14.21
N ASN A 96 -14.17 12.07 -14.81
CA ASN A 96 -14.88 11.14 -15.68
C ASN A 96 -15.81 10.24 -14.85
N MET A 97 -17.05 10.69 -14.62
CA MET A 97 -18.04 9.99 -13.81
C MET A 97 -18.43 8.61 -14.36
N GLY A 98 -18.16 8.32 -15.65
CA GLY A 98 -18.32 6.98 -16.21
C GLY A 98 -17.34 5.94 -15.69
N GLN A 99 -16.29 6.39 -14.99
CA GLN A 99 -15.28 5.55 -14.35
C GLN A 99 -15.34 5.64 -12.82
N VAL A 100 -16.37 6.23 -12.22
CA VAL A 100 -16.47 6.37 -10.76
C VAL A 100 -17.69 5.63 -10.23
N SER A 101 -17.47 4.84 -9.18
CA SER A 101 -18.50 4.22 -8.36
C SER A 101 -18.33 4.65 -6.92
N LEU A 102 -19.40 5.12 -6.29
CA LEU A 102 -19.43 5.52 -4.89
C LEU A 102 -20.12 4.45 -4.06
N TYR A 103 -19.62 4.21 -2.84
CA TYR A 103 -20.12 3.17 -1.95
C TYR A 103 -20.34 3.76 -0.56
N ASP A 104 -21.58 3.66 -0.07
CA ASP A 104 -21.98 4.01 1.28
C ASP A 104 -21.48 2.94 2.27
N ILE A 105 -20.19 3.02 2.60
CA ILE A 105 -19.49 2.14 3.54
C ILE A 105 -18.69 3.03 4.48
N PRO A 106 -19.15 3.24 5.73
CA PRO A 106 -18.47 4.11 6.68
C PRO A 106 -17.12 3.52 7.12
N THR A 107 -16.15 4.40 7.32
CA THR A 107 -14.80 4.08 7.78
C THR A 107 -14.40 4.98 8.95
N ASN A 108 -13.36 4.58 9.70
CA ASN A 108 -12.73 5.47 10.67
C ASN A 108 -11.79 6.46 9.97
N ASP A 109 -11.02 6.00 8.95
CA ASP A 109 -10.04 6.83 8.26
C ASP A 109 -9.93 6.46 6.76
N SER A 110 -9.04 7.12 6.02
CA SER A 110 -8.96 7.07 4.55
C SER A 110 -7.87 6.13 4.00
N TRP A 111 -7.17 5.39 4.87
CA TRP A 111 -5.97 4.62 4.52
C TRP A 111 -6.29 3.22 3.98
N ILE A 112 -7.04 3.15 2.88
CA ILE A 112 -7.55 1.89 2.30
C ILE A 112 -6.45 0.93 1.83
N ARG A 113 -5.22 1.38 1.64
CA ARG A 113 -4.08 0.51 1.39
C ARG A 113 -3.92 -0.54 2.49
N ASP A 114 -4.17 -0.15 3.73
CA ASP A 114 -3.82 -0.95 4.90
C ASP A 114 -4.97 -1.83 5.39
N TYR A 115 -6.21 -1.40 5.19
CA TYR A 115 -7.39 -2.19 5.59
C TYR A 115 -8.20 -2.74 4.41
N GLY A 116 -7.91 -2.30 3.19
CA GLY A 116 -8.60 -2.77 2.00
C GLY A 116 -8.27 -4.22 1.62
N PRO A 117 -9.07 -4.82 0.73
CA PRO A 117 -8.85 -6.18 0.28
C PRO A 117 -7.45 -6.38 -0.33
N ASN A 118 -6.72 -7.39 0.11
CA ASN A 118 -5.45 -7.77 -0.51
C ASN A 118 -5.73 -8.79 -1.62
N PHE A 119 -5.67 -8.34 -2.86
CA PHE A 119 -6.04 -9.14 -4.02
C PHE A 119 -4.96 -10.14 -4.44
N LEU A 120 -5.41 -11.30 -4.88
CA LEU A 120 -4.63 -12.39 -5.42
C LEU A 120 -5.09 -12.74 -6.83
N VAL A 121 -4.20 -13.30 -7.62
CA VAL A 121 -4.51 -13.79 -8.95
C VAL A 121 -4.01 -15.20 -9.17
N ARG A 122 -4.72 -15.96 -10.01
CA ARG A 122 -4.31 -17.28 -10.49
C ARG A 122 -4.54 -17.34 -11.99
N GLU A 123 -3.50 -17.76 -12.73
CA GLU A 123 -3.62 -18.00 -14.17
C GLU A 123 -4.21 -19.39 -14.40
N LYS A 124 -5.22 -19.50 -15.26
CA LYS A 124 -5.83 -20.74 -15.73
C LYS A 124 -5.86 -20.79 -17.25
N GLU A 125 -6.17 -21.97 -17.81
CA GLU A 125 -6.28 -22.16 -19.26
C GLU A 125 -7.35 -21.25 -19.90
N ASP A 126 -8.43 -20.96 -19.17
CA ASP A 126 -9.58 -20.17 -19.59
C ASP A 126 -9.53 -18.71 -19.16
N GLY A 127 -8.41 -18.27 -18.56
CA GLY A 127 -8.19 -16.88 -18.16
C GLY A 127 -7.68 -16.71 -16.73
N ARG A 128 -7.64 -15.46 -16.27
CA ARG A 128 -7.17 -15.07 -14.94
C ARG A 128 -8.32 -15.01 -13.95
N GLU A 129 -8.18 -15.74 -12.86
CA GLU A 129 -9.06 -15.63 -11.67
C GLU A 129 -8.49 -14.68 -10.64
N VAL A 130 -9.39 -14.03 -9.89
CA VAL A 130 -9.06 -13.17 -8.75
C VAL A 130 -9.59 -13.80 -7.46
N ALA A 131 -8.86 -13.69 -6.38
CA ALA A 131 -9.25 -14.02 -5.02
C ALA A 131 -8.80 -12.91 -4.05
N ILE A 132 -9.15 -13.01 -2.80
CA ILE A 132 -8.86 -11.99 -1.78
C ILE A 132 -8.31 -12.66 -0.52
N ASN A 133 -7.23 -12.09 0.03
CA ASN A 133 -6.91 -12.24 1.45
C ASN A 133 -7.63 -11.13 2.22
N ASP A 134 -8.45 -11.50 3.17
CA ASP A 134 -9.12 -10.65 4.13
C ASP A 134 -8.28 -10.66 5.43
N TRP A 135 -7.24 -9.79 5.49
CA TRP A 135 -6.39 -9.62 6.65
C TRP A 135 -7.13 -8.84 7.73
N ASP A 136 -6.83 -9.15 8.99
CA ASP A 136 -7.32 -8.31 10.10
C ASP A 136 -6.54 -6.99 10.12
N PHE A 137 -7.23 -5.89 10.50
CA PHE A 137 -6.64 -4.57 10.65
C PHE A 137 -6.89 -4.04 12.06
N ASP A 138 -5.88 -3.44 12.69
CA ASP A 138 -5.97 -2.92 14.06
C ASP A 138 -5.36 -1.52 14.23
N SER A 139 -5.35 -0.72 13.16
CA SER A 139 -4.82 0.65 13.17
C SER A 139 -3.39 0.73 13.66
N TRP A 140 -2.50 0.02 12.95
CA TRP A 140 -1.04 0.03 13.16
C TRP A 140 -0.63 -0.30 14.61
N GLY A 141 -1.33 -1.27 15.21
CA GLY A 141 -1.10 -1.70 16.58
C GLY A 141 -1.95 -0.93 17.60
N ARG A 142 -3.18 -0.62 17.25
CA ARG A 142 -4.22 0.01 18.09
C ARG A 142 -3.88 1.43 18.51
N LYS A 143 -3.26 2.18 17.61
CA LYS A 143 -2.92 3.60 17.85
C LYS A 143 -4.13 4.51 17.71
N TYR A 144 -5.10 4.12 16.86
CA TYR A 144 -6.31 4.89 16.54
C TYR A 144 -7.55 3.98 16.58
N LYS A 145 -8.71 4.51 16.24
CA LYS A 145 -9.94 3.73 16.01
C LYS A 145 -9.79 2.95 14.69
N TRP A 146 -10.32 1.74 14.61
CA TRP A 146 -10.15 0.88 13.43
C TRP A 146 -11.34 -0.01 13.10
N GLU A 147 -12.33 -0.11 13.99
CA GLU A 147 -13.38 -1.11 13.89
C GLU A 147 -14.21 -0.97 12.61
N LEU A 148 -14.41 0.28 12.13
CA LEU A 148 -15.09 0.51 10.86
C LEU A 148 -14.19 0.22 9.66
N ASP A 149 -12.90 0.48 9.76
CA ASP A 149 -11.92 0.21 8.70
C ASP A 149 -11.77 -1.29 8.47
N ASP A 150 -11.59 -2.08 9.54
CA ASP A 150 -11.55 -3.55 9.46
C ASP A 150 -12.85 -4.13 8.88
N LEU A 151 -13.98 -3.57 9.30
CA LEU A 151 -15.30 -3.95 8.77
C LEU A 151 -15.46 -3.58 7.29
N ALA A 152 -14.98 -2.41 6.87
CA ALA A 152 -15.07 -1.95 5.49
C ALA A 152 -14.32 -2.88 4.52
N GLY A 153 -13.11 -3.33 4.88
CA GLY A 153 -12.37 -4.33 4.11
C GLY A 153 -13.16 -5.63 3.90
N SER A 154 -13.77 -6.12 4.98
CA SER A 154 -14.63 -7.32 4.93
C SER A 154 -15.88 -7.11 4.08
N ILE A 155 -16.56 -5.94 4.17
CA ILE A 155 -17.75 -5.62 3.37
C ILE A 155 -17.40 -5.58 1.87
N ILE A 156 -16.31 -4.92 1.49
CA ILE A 156 -15.84 -4.87 0.09
C ILE A 156 -15.58 -6.31 -0.41
N THR A 157 -14.90 -7.11 0.41
CA THR A 157 -14.58 -8.51 0.08
C THR A 157 -15.83 -9.34 -0.17
N GLU A 158 -16.90 -9.12 0.61
CA GLU A 158 -18.18 -9.81 0.41
C GLU A 158 -18.93 -9.33 -0.83
N GLN A 159 -18.91 -8.02 -1.11
CA GLN A 159 -19.57 -7.45 -2.30
C GLN A 159 -18.95 -7.89 -3.63
N LEU A 160 -17.65 -8.17 -3.64
CA LEU A 160 -16.94 -8.59 -4.86
C LEU A 160 -17.17 -10.04 -5.25
N GLU A 161 -17.72 -10.87 -4.34
CA GLU A 161 -18.04 -12.29 -4.57
C GLU A 161 -16.85 -13.14 -5.06
N TYR A 162 -15.61 -12.67 -4.87
CA TYR A 162 -14.42 -13.46 -5.16
C TYR A 162 -14.16 -14.53 -4.08
N PRO A 163 -13.46 -15.64 -4.41
CA PRO A 163 -12.95 -16.54 -3.40
C PRO A 163 -12.14 -15.78 -2.35
N LYS A 164 -12.40 -16.04 -1.07
CA LYS A 164 -11.73 -15.35 0.02
C LYS A 164 -10.98 -16.29 0.95
N PHE A 165 -9.86 -15.83 1.44
CA PHE A 165 -9.04 -16.46 2.45
C PHE A 165 -8.91 -15.53 3.65
N LYS A 166 -9.15 -16.06 4.85
CA LYS A 166 -9.02 -15.30 6.10
C LYS A 166 -7.83 -15.82 6.90
N PRO A 167 -6.67 -15.13 6.85
CA PRO A 167 -5.46 -15.58 7.52
C PRO A 167 -5.56 -15.56 9.06
N GLY A 168 -6.35 -14.64 9.63
CA GLY A 168 -6.53 -14.48 11.07
C GLY A 168 -5.33 -13.87 11.77
N ILE A 169 -4.62 -13.01 11.07
CA ILE A 169 -3.54 -12.15 11.59
C ILE A 169 -3.68 -10.74 11.03
N VAL A 170 -3.16 -9.77 11.76
CA VAL A 170 -3.05 -8.37 11.29
C VAL A 170 -1.93 -8.26 10.27
N LEU A 171 -2.23 -7.68 9.10
CA LEU A 171 -1.22 -7.34 8.09
C LEU A 171 -1.73 -6.19 7.21
N GLU A 172 -1.03 -5.07 7.27
CA GLU A 172 -1.32 -3.89 6.47
C GLU A 172 -0.75 -4.03 5.05
N GLY A 173 -1.51 -3.58 4.04
CA GLY A 173 -1.08 -3.64 2.64
C GLY A 173 0.16 -2.79 2.35
N GLY A 174 0.36 -1.67 3.06
CA GLY A 174 1.55 -0.83 2.97
C GLY A 174 2.82 -1.46 3.56
N ALA A 175 2.67 -2.51 4.38
CA ALA A 175 3.79 -3.24 4.97
C ALA A 175 4.42 -4.28 4.03
N ILE A 176 3.81 -4.54 2.86
CA ILE A 176 4.25 -5.57 1.91
C ILE A 176 4.38 -5.00 0.49
N GLU A 177 5.40 -5.45 -0.24
CA GLU A 177 5.63 -5.10 -1.64
C GLU A 177 6.11 -6.33 -2.41
N VAL A 178 5.48 -6.69 -3.53
CA VAL A 178 5.79 -7.91 -4.27
C VAL A 178 6.17 -7.65 -5.73
N ASN A 179 7.07 -8.47 -6.27
CA ASN A 179 7.45 -8.40 -7.69
C ASN A 179 6.55 -9.24 -8.61
N GLY A 180 5.49 -9.87 -8.09
CA GLY A 180 4.60 -10.74 -8.85
C GLY A 180 5.25 -12.05 -9.36
N ARG A 181 6.49 -12.35 -8.97
CA ARG A 181 7.25 -13.53 -9.40
C ARG A 181 7.75 -14.40 -8.25
N GLY A 182 7.40 -14.03 -7.00
CA GLY A 182 7.74 -14.82 -5.83
C GLY A 182 8.68 -14.13 -4.84
N THR A 183 9.06 -12.85 -5.05
CA THR A 183 9.80 -12.07 -4.05
C THR A 183 8.88 -11.04 -3.40
N CYS A 184 8.95 -10.95 -2.06
CA CYS A 184 8.31 -9.93 -1.24
C CYS A 184 9.37 -9.11 -0.50
N LEU A 185 9.21 -7.79 -0.48
CA LEU A 185 9.91 -6.86 0.42
C LEU A 185 9.00 -6.54 1.60
N THR A 186 9.58 -6.43 2.77
CA THR A 186 8.89 -5.99 3.99
C THR A 186 9.90 -5.46 5.01
N THR A 187 9.43 -4.96 6.15
CA THR A 187 10.29 -4.48 7.23
C THR A 187 10.10 -5.29 8.51
N ASP A 188 11.18 -5.47 9.25
CA ASP A 188 11.15 -6.17 10.52
C ASP A 188 10.56 -5.31 11.65
N SER A 189 10.76 -4.01 11.61
CA SER A 189 10.23 -3.07 12.61
C SER A 189 8.70 -2.96 12.61
N CYS A 190 8.04 -3.18 11.45
CA CYS A 190 6.59 -3.17 11.34
C CYS A 190 5.98 -4.53 11.67
N ILE A 191 6.12 -5.53 10.79
CA ILE A 191 5.32 -6.75 10.91
C ILE A 191 5.77 -7.72 12.01
N LEU A 192 6.99 -7.54 12.56
CA LEU A 192 7.44 -8.25 13.74
C LEU A 192 7.34 -7.41 15.02
N ASN A 193 6.76 -6.21 14.94
CA ASN A 193 6.54 -5.36 16.11
C ASN A 193 5.63 -6.08 17.12
N PRO A 194 5.96 -6.03 18.44
CA PRO A 194 5.10 -6.63 19.46
C PRO A 194 3.65 -6.08 19.49
N ASN A 195 3.41 -4.89 18.94
CA ASN A 195 2.08 -4.32 18.81
C ASN A 195 1.26 -4.92 17.64
N ARG A 196 1.88 -5.73 16.76
CA ARG A 196 1.22 -6.57 15.76
C ARG A 196 1.33 -8.03 16.16
N ASN A 197 0.23 -8.77 16.10
CA ASN A 197 0.22 -10.23 16.28
C ASN A 197 0.95 -10.75 17.52
N GLY A 198 1.06 -9.93 18.59
CA GLY A 198 1.72 -10.30 19.83
C GLY A 198 3.22 -10.58 19.71
N GLY A 199 3.91 -9.99 18.73
CA GLY A 199 5.33 -10.22 18.45
C GLY A 199 5.58 -11.59 17.83
N ILE A 200 4.89 -11.88 16.73
CA ILE A 200 5.06 -13.11 15.95
C ILE A 200 6.54 -13.30 15.53
N ARG A 201 7.05 -14.54 15.60
CA ARG A 201 8.41 -14.82 15.18
C ARG A 201 8.56 -14.73 13.66
N ARG A 202 9.75 -14.33 13.21
CA ARG A 202 10.08 -14.14 11.78
C ARG A 202 9.74 -15.36 10.94
N GLU A 203 10.13 -16.56 11.36
CA GLU A 203 9.90 -17.80 10.63
C GLU A 203 8.42 -18.03 10.42
N ARG A 204 7.61 -17.74 11.44
CA ARG A 204 6.17 -17.90 11.36
C ARG A 204 5.52 -16.87 10.44
N MET A 205 5.97 -15.61 10.50
CA MET A 205 5.49 -14.57 9.57
C MET A 205 5.87 -14.90 8.12
N GLU A 206 7.09 -15.42 7.88
CA GLU A 206 7.48 -15.88 6.54
C GLU A 206 6.59 -17.01 6.01
N GLU A 207 6.12 -17.92 6.87
CA GLU A 207 5.15 -18.94 6.48
C GLU A 207 3.81 -18.31 6.02
N PHE A 208 3.30 -17.30 6.75
CA PHE A 208 2.11 -16.56 6.32
C PHE A 208 2.33 -15.86 4.98
N LEU A 209 3.42 -15.12 4.82
CA LEU A 209 3.72 -14.42 3.57
C LEU A 209 3.85 -15.39 2.39
N LYS A 210 4.51 -16.54 2.57
CA LYS A 210 4.64 -17.56 1.54
C LYS A 210 3.29 -18.18 1.17
N ASN A 211 2.49 -18.53 2.17
CA ASN A 211 1.22 -19.23 1.97
C ASN A 211 0.12 -18.31 1.42
N TYR A 212 0.08 -17.04 1.84
CA TYR A 212 -1.01 -16.13 1.47
C TYR A 212 -0.66 -15.15 0.34
N LEU A 213 0.62 -14.87 0.10
CA LEU A 213 1.03 -14.02 -1.03
C LEU A 213 1.62 -14.80 -2.21
N GLY A 214 1.81 -16.14 -2.07
CA GLY A 214 2.43 -16.97 -3.12
C GLY A 214 3.89 -16.59 -3.36
N THR A 215 4.62 -16.15 -2.31
CA THR A 215 6.03 -15.78 -2.40
C THR A 215 6.92 -16.91 -1.90
N SER A 216 8.13 -17.03 -2.44
CA SER A 216 9.14 -17.99 -1.99
C SER A 216 10.35 -17.30 -1.36
N LYS A 217 10.54 -16.02 -1.65
CA LYS A 217 11.66 -15.19 -1.15
C LYS A 217 11.13 -13.98 -0.41
N ILE A 218 11.59 -13.78 0.82
CA ILE A 218 11.29 -12.59 1.63
C ILE A 218 12.60 -11.81 1.84
N ILE A 219 12.58 -10.52 1.56
CA ILE A 219 13.69 -9.60 1.81
C ILE A 219 13.27 -8.63 2.91
N TRP A 220 14.00 -8.64 4.00
CA TRP A 220 13.74 -7.84 5.19
C TRP A 220 14.57 -6.57 5.18
N LEU A 221 13.91 -5.43 5.27
CA LEU A 221 14.51 -4.12 5.45
C LEU A 221 14.25 -3.59 6.87
N SER A 222 14.86 -2.46 7.21
CA SER A 222 14.57 -1.72 8.44
C SER A 222 13.57 -0.61 8.13
N GLY A 223 12.50 -0.49 8.91
CA GLY A 223 11.44 0.49 8.71
C GLY A 223 11.71 1.88 9.30
N ASN A 224 12.93 2.17 9.75
CA ASN A 224 13.25 3.43 10.43
C ASN A 224 13.24 4.63 9.47
N LEU A 225 12.09 5.25 9.29
CA LEU A 225 11.90 6.54 8.63
C LEU A 225 11.37 7.52 9.67
N GLU A 226 12.00 8.68 9.83
CA GLU A 226 11.57 9.67 10.82
C GLU A 226 10.21 10.27 10.45
N GLY A 227 9.30 10.29 11.45
CA GLY A 227 7.92 10.73 11.29
C GLY A 227 6.94 9.64 10.85
N ASP A 228 7.43 8.44 10.52
CA ASP A 228 6.55 7.32 10.13
C ASP A 228 5.89 6.70 11.36
N ASP A 229 4.56 6.79 11.39
CA ASP A 229 3.72 6.26 12.48
C ASP A 229 3.25 4.82 12.26
N THR A 230 3.60 4.21 11.12
CA THR A 230 3.24 2.83 10.80
C THR A 230 4.22 1.79 11.37
N ASP A 231 5.21 2.21 12.12
CA ASP A 231 6.36 1.42 12.58
C ASP A 231 7.27 0.96 11.43
N GLY A 232 7.15 1.56 10.25
CA GLY A 232 8.04 1.38 9.12
C GLY A 232 7.47 0.61 7.95
N HIS A 233 6.44 1.12 7.29
CA HIS A 233 5.92 0.54 6.06
C HIS A 233 6.94 0.54 4.93
N ILE A 234 6.95 -0.55 4.15
CA ILE A 234 7.89 -0.72 3.03
C ILE A 234 7.62 0.25 1.89
N ASP A 235 6.38 0.67 1.69
CA ASP A 235 5.94 1.54 0.60
C ASP A 235 6.53 2.96 0.66
N ASN A 236 7.04 3.39 1.82
CA ASN A 236 7.82 4.61 1.99
C ASN A 236 9.31 4.44 1.70
N LEU A 237 9.81 3.21 1.60
CA LEU A 237 11.22 2.88 1.58
C LEU A 237 11.69 2.29 0.26
N ALA A 238 10.95 1.32 -0.28
CA ALA A 238 11.36 0.62 -1.50
C ALA A 238 10.16 0.03 -2.25
N ARG A 239 10.17 0.16 -3.57
CA ARG A 239 9.10 -0.31 -4.45
C ARG A 239 9.67 -1.06 -5.64
N PHE A 240 9.03 -2.13 -6.04
CA PHE A 240 9.29 -2.75 -7.33
C PHE A 240 8.70 -1.90 -8.46
N VAL A 241 9.44 -1.80 -9.58
CA VAL A 241 8.99 -1.12 -10.81
C VAL A 241 8.92 -2.10 -12.00
N ASN A 242 9.55 -3.23 -11.86
CA ASN A 242 9.44 -4.44 -12.70
C ASN A 242 10.01 -5.63 -11.90
N PRO A 243 9.93 -6.88 -12.39
CA PRO A 243 10.34 -8.04 -11.60
C PRO A 243 11.79 -8.05 -11.10
N ALA A 244 12.69 -7.29 -11.73
CA ALA A 244 14.12 -7.28 -11.43
C ALA A 244 14.68 -5.90 -10.99
N THR A 245 13.83 -4.87 -10.91
CA THR A 245 14.27 -3.51 -10.56
C THR A 245 13.50 -2.98 -9.36
N ILE A 246 14.24 -2.43 -8.40
CA ILE A 246 13.69 -1.80 -7.19
C ILE A 246 14.15 -0.33 -7.15
N VAL A 247 13.21 0.58 -6.94
CA VAL A 247 13.53 1.94 -6.50
C VAL A 247 13.59 1.95 -4.98
N CYS A 248 14.57 2.66 -4.42
CA CYS A 248 14.78 2.69 -2.96
C CYS A 248 15.07 4.13 -2.52
N SER A 249 14.38 4.59 -1.49
CA SER A 249 14.62 5.88 -0.86
C SER A 249 16.04 5.97 -0.33
N LEU A 250 16.75 7.05 -0.66
CA LEU A 250 18.14 7.26 -0.21
C LEU A 250 18.36 8.74 0.15
N GLU A 251 18.77 8.96 1.39
CA GLU A 251 19.25 10.27 1.85
C GLU A 251 20.78 10.36 1.67
N LYS A 252 21.26 11.48 1.13
CA LYS A 252 22.69 11.73 0.89
C LYS A 252 23.34 12.63 1.93
N ASN A 253 22.54 13.38 2.69
CA ASN A 253 23.03 14.22 3.75
C ASN A 253 23.33 13.38 4.99
N GLU A 254 24.60 13.18 5.32
CA GLU A 254 25.05 12.39 6.48
C GLU A 254 24.57 12.93 7.83
N ARG A 255 24.09 14.18 7.87
CA ARG A 255 23.54 14.79 9.09
C ARG A 255 22.03 14.63 9.22
N ASP A 256 21.37 14.08 8.20
CA ASP A 256 19.94 13.81 8.23
C ASP A 256 19.65 12.56 9.06
N ALA A 257 18.59 12.60 9.87
CA ALA A 257 18.19 11.50 10.73
C ALA A 257 17.92 10.20 9.95
N ASN A 258 17.44 10.31 8.70
CA ASN A 258 17.15 9.17 7.85
C ASN A 258 18.38 8.56 7.14
N TYR A 259 19.54 9.24 7.17
CA TYR A 259 20.71 8.84 6.39
C TYR A 259 21.15 7.40 6.64
N LEU A 260 21.40 7.03 7.90
CA LEU A 260 21.95 5.72 8.24
C LEU A 260 20.97 4.59 7.91
N ALA A 261 19.69 4.76 8.25
CA ALA A 261 18.68 3.74 8.02
C ALA A 261 18.47 3.48 6.51
N LEU A 262 18.33 4.53 5.72
CA LEU A 262 18.12 4.41 4.27
C LEU A 262 19.37 3.89 3.56
N LYS A 263 20.57 4.28 3.99
CA LYS A 263 21.83 3.74 3.48
C LYS A 263 21.93 2.23 3.73
N HIS A 264 21.64 1.76 4.94
CA HIS A 264 21.66 0.33 5.26
C HIS A 264 20.65 -0.45 4.43
N ASN A 265 19.44 0.09 4.21
CA ASN A 265 18.44 -0.54 3.34
C ASN A 265 18.93 -0.63 1.89
N TYR A 266 19.53 0.44 1.36
CA TYR A 266 20.13 0.45 0.03
C TYR A 266 21.22 -0.62 -0.12
N GLU A 267 22.13 -0.72 0.83
CA GLU A 267 23.21 -1.74 0.85
C GLU A 267 22.65 -3.17 0.93
N ARG A 268 21.61 -3.40 1.74
CA ARG A 268 20.90 -4.69 1.83
C ARG A 268 20.27 -5.07 0.50
N LEU A 269 19.62 -4.12 -0.18
CA LEU A 269 18.99 -4.36 -1.48
C LEU A 269 20.03 -4.66 -2.56
N GLN A 270 21.18 -3.97 -2.57
CA GLN A 270 22.28 -4.26 -3.51
C GLN A 270 22.85 -5.68 -3.34
N ALA A 271 22.84 -6.22 -2.12
CA ALA A 271 23.28 -7.58 -1.83
C ALA A 271 22.18 -8.63 -2.00
N ALA A 272 20.92 -8.21 -2.12
CA ALA A 272 19.77 -9.10 -2.20
C ALA A 272 19.69 -9.80 -3.57
N LYS A 273 19.02 -10.94 -3.57
CA LYS A 273 18.73 -11.73 -4.76
C LYS A 273 17.24 -12.07 -4.78
N ASP A 274 16.69 -12.17 -5.98
CA ASP A 274 15.32 -12.56 -6.22
C ASP A 274 15.05 -14.06 -5.87
N GLN A 275 13.85 -14.52 -6.11
CA GLN A 275 13.41 -15.90 -5.89
C GLN A 275 14.20 -16.94 -6.73
N ASP A 276 14.83 -16.51 -7.83
CA ASP A 276 15.62 -17.37 -8.76
C ASP A 276 17.13 -17.23 -8.52
N GLY A 277 17.54 -16.40 -7.53
CA GLY A 277 18.95 -16.18 -7.18
C GLY A 277 19.64 -15.09 -8.01
N ASN A 278 18.93 -14.30 -8.81
CA ASN A 278 19.46 -13.19 -9.60
C ASN A 278 19.55 -11.90 -8.76
N PRO A 279 20.56 -11.03 -9.00
CA PRO A 279 20.63 -9.73 -8.36
C PRO A 279 19.56 -8.76 -8.90
N PHE A 280 19.13 -7.81 -8.08
CA PHE A 280 18.27 -6.72 -8.50
C PHE A 280 19.06 -5.53 -9.05
N HIS A 281 18.43 -4.78 -9.96
CA HIS A 281 18.85 -3.44 -10.31
C HIS A 281 18.25 -2.44 -9.32
N ILE A 282 19.09 -1.76 -8.53
CA ILE A 282 18.63 -0.84 -7.48
C ILE A 282 18.83 0.61 -7.92
N ILE A 283 17.74 1.37 -7.95
CA ILE A 283 17.72 2.78 -8.34
C ILE A 283 17.46 3.64 -7.10
N PRO A 284 18.42 4.46 -6.65
CA PRO A 284 18.20 5.33 -5.51
C PRO A 284 17.29 6.52 -5.87
N LEU A 285 16.18 6.66 -5.14
CA LEU A 285 15.34 7.85 -5.16
C LEU A 285 15.82 8.86 -4.11
N PRO A 286 15.92 10.16 -4.43
CA PRO A 286 16.24 11.15 -3.41
C PRO A 286 15.11 11.27 -2.39
N MET A 287 15.42 11.81 -1.21
CA MET A 287 14.40 12.24 -0.26
C MET A 287 13.93 13.67 -0.57
N PRO A 288 12.69 14.05 -0.21
CA PRO A 288 12.18 15.43 -0.36
C PRO A 288 12.76 16.40 0.68
N GLY A 289 13.77 15.97 1.46
CA GLY A 289 14.33 16.77 2.54
C GLY A 289 13.40 16.83 3.76
N TYR A 290 13.50 17.93 4.53
CA TYR A 290 12.62 18.14 5.67
C TYR A 290 11.25 18.65 5.21
N VAL A 291 10.21 17.86 5.45
CA VAL A 291 8.80 18.25 5.30
C VAL A 291 8.17 18.23 6.69
N GLY A 292 7.49 19.30 7.09
CA GLY A 292 6.91 19.44 8.43
C GLY A 292 7.08 20.83 9.02
N THR A 293 6.83 20.99 10.32
CA THR A 293 6.99 22.27 11.04
C THR A 293 7.74 22.10 12.35
N GLY A 294 8.61 23.06 12.66
CA GLY A 294 9.36 23.04 13.92
C GLY A 294 10.23 21.81 14.08
N LYS A 295 9.89 20.92 15.00
CA LYS A 295 10.58 19.64 15.26
C LYS A 295 9.79 18.43 14.72
N GLU A 296 8.60 18.65 14.24
CA GLU A 296 7.72 17.61 13.73
C GLU A 296 8.03 17.39 12.26
N ARG A 297 8.74 16.31 11.96
CA ARG A 297 9.04 15.86 10.61
C ARG A 297 7.97 14.86 10.16
N LEU A 298 7.49 15.04 8.95
CA LEU A 298 6.51 14.16 8.32
C LEU A 298 7.22 13.11 7.44
N PRO A 299 6.64 11.89 7.26
CA PRO A 299 7.29 10.77 6.57
C PRO A 299 7.21 10.90 5.04
N ALA A 300 7.50 12.07 4.51
CA ALA A 300 7.44 12.33 3.08
C ALA A 300 8.44 11.49 2.29
N SER A 301 7.96 10.76 1.29
CA SER A 301 8.79 9.91 0.44
C SER A 301 8.26 9.86 -1.00
N TYR A 302 9.17 9.96 -1.97
CA TYR A 302 8.81 9.74 -3.38
C TYR A 302 8.56 8.26 -3.71
N ALA A 303 8.94 7.31 -2.83
CA ALA A 303 8.61 5.90 -3.00
C ALA A 303 7.12 5.61 -2.81
N ASN A 304 6.38 6.51 -2.16
CA ASN A 304 4.94 6.39 -1.97
C ASN A 304 4.12 6.81 -3.21
N PHE A 305 4.64 6.51 -4.42
CA PHE A 305 3.92 6.68 -5.69
C PHE A 305 2.93 5.54 -5.91
N TYR A 306 1.94 5.77 -6.78
CA TYR A 306 0.95 4.76 -7.16
C TYR A 306 0.95 4.51 -8.66
N ILE A 307 0.88 3.23 -9.06
CA ILE A 307 0.90 2.80 -10.47
C ILE A 307 -0.53 2.47 -10.90
N THR A 308 -1.05 3.21 -11.90
CA THR A 308 -2.32 2.91 -12.56
C THR A 308 -2.08 2.24 -13.93
N ASN A 309 -3.14 1.82 -14.63
CA ASN A 309 -3.01 1.27 -15.98
C ASN A 309 -2.32 2.23 -16.97
N HIS A 310 -2.51 3.54 -16.84
CA HIS A 310 -2.08 4.54 -17.82
C HIS A 310 -1.09 5.57 -17.28
N ALA A 311 -0.91 5.65 -15.97
CA ALA A 311 -0.07 6.65 -15.33
C ALA A 311 0.65 6.11 -14.08
N VAL A 312 1.64 6.85 -13.62
CA VAL A 312 2.24 6.74 -12.30
C VAL A 312 2.03 8.08 -11.59
N LEU A 313 1.30 8.06 -10.48
CA LEU A 313 1.05 9.21 -9.64
C LEU A 313 2.21 9.37 -8.67
N VAL A 314 2.96 10.44 -8.81
CA VAL A 314 4.18 10.70 -8.02
C VAL A 314 3.92 11.83 -7.03
N PRO A 315 4.09 11.60 -5.71
CA PRO A 315 3.92 12.67 -4.74
C PRO A 315 4.97 13.76 -4.93
N ILE A 316 4.56 15.02 -4.79
CA ILE A 316 5.44 16.19 -4.78
C ILE A 316 5.22 17.04 -3.53
N TYR A 317 6.29 17.70 -3.05
CA TYR A 317 6.34 18.37 -1.75
C TYR A 317 6.84 19.83 -1.82
N ASP A 318 6.80 20.47 -3.00
CA ASP A 318 7.40 21.80 -3.26
C ASP A 318 8.93 21.82 -3.01
N HIS A 319 9.62 20.74 -3.36
CA HIS A 319 11.05 20.57 -3.14
C HIS A 319 11.82 20.43 -4.46
N PRO A 320 13.08 20.93 -4.56
CA PRO A 320 13.90 20.78 -5.78
C PRO A 320 14.10 19.33 -6.26
N ASN A 321 13.95 18.34 -5.36
CA ASN A 321 14.04 16.92 -5.73
C ASN A 321 12.76 16.37 -6.36
N ASP A 322 11.63 17.11 -6.37
CA ASP A 322 10.37 16.65 -6.99
C ASP A 322 10.59 16.33 -8.47
N ARG A 323 11.23 17.25 -9.21
CA ARG A 323 11.54 17.02 -10.62
C ARG A 323 12.50 15.86 -10.82
N LYS A 324 13.51 15.74 -9.96
CA LYS A 324 14.51 14.68 -10.03
C LYS A 324 13.90 13.29 -9.78
N ALA A 325 12.96 13.18 -8.83
CA ALA A 325 12.24 11.93 -8.58
C ALA A 325 11.40 11.53 -9.81
N GLN A 326 10.67 12.48 -10.40
CA GLN A 326 9.90 12.25 -11.63
C GLN A 326 10.79 11.80 -12.80
N ASP A 327 11.93 12.46 -13.01
CA ASP A 327 12.88 12.13 -14.09
C ASP A 327 13.53 10.75 -13.89
N LEU A 328 13.68 10.27 -12.65
CA LEU A 328 14.17 8.92 -12.33
C LEU A 328 13.08 7.86 -12.52
N ILE A 329 11.82 8.16 -12.20
CA ILE A 329 10.70 7.23 -12.30
C ILE A 329 10.21 7.08 -13.75
N ALA A 330 10.16 8.15 -14.53
CA ALA A 330 9.59 8.16 -15.87
C ALA A 330 10.13 7.07 -16.82
N PRO A 331 11.45 6.84 -16.95
CA PRO A 331 11.97 5.80 -17.84
C PRO A 331 11.68 4.37 -17.40
N LEU A 332 11.22 4.16 -16.14
CA LEU A 332 10.92 2.85 -15.58
C LEU A 332 9.52 2.35 -15.99
N PHE A 333 8.67 3.25 -16.46
CA PHE A 333 7.29 2.97 -16.83
C PHE A 333 7.00 3.43 -18.27
N PRO A 334 7.62 2.82 -19.28
CA PRO A 334 7.37 3.18 -20.67
C PRO A 334 5.87 2.96 -21.00
N GLY A 335 5.23 3.99 -21.55
CA GLY A 335 3.81 3.96 -21.90
C GLY A 335 2.87 4.43 -20.79
N ARG A 336 3.37 4.77 -19.60
CA ARG A 336 2.59 5.43 -18.54
C ARG A 336 2.97 6.90 -18.40
N ALA A 337 1.98 7.77 -18.25
CA ALA A 337 2.22 9.18 -17.96
C ALA A 337 2.71 9.35 -16.52
N ILE A 338 3.65 10.27 -16.26
CA ILE A 338 4.02 10.67 -14.90
C ILE A 338 3.17 11.86 -14.50
N ILE A 339 2.33 11.68 -13.49
CA ILE A 339 1.42 12.72 -12.98
C ILE A 339 1.89 13.12 -11.58
N PRO A 340 2.48 14.34 -11.43
CA PRO A 340 2.81 14.85 -10.11
C PRO A 340 1.53 15.22 -9.35
N ILE A 341 1.43 14.76 -8.11
CA ILE A 341 0.32 15.05 -7.19
C ILE A 341 0.84 15.85 -6.01
N PRO A 342 0.31 17.05 -5.72
CA PRO A 342 0.65 17.80 -4.53
C PRO A 342 0.31 16.99 -3.26
N CYS A 343 1.32 16.70 -2.46
CA CYS A 343 1.15 15.90 -1.24
C CYS A 343 1.57 16.65 0.03
N LYS A 344 1.88 17.94 -0.08
CA LYS A 344 2.31 18.74 1.06
C LYS A 344 1.23 18.90 2.13
N THR A 345 -0.03 18.93 1.74
CA THR A 345 -1.17 18.92 2.66
C THR A 345 -1.51 17.48 3.08
N LEU A 346 -1.58 16.56 2.11
CA LEU A 346 -1.93 15.16 2.37
C LEU A 346 -1.01 14.47 3.37
N ILE A 347 0.30 14.77 3.32
CA ILE A 347 1.30 14.11 4.18
C ILE A 347 1.14 14.46 5.68
N TRP A 348 0.36 15.47 6.05
CA TRP A 348 0.02 15.74 7.44
C TRP A 348 -0.83 14.63 8.08
N GLY A 349 -1.51 13.82 7.28
CA GLY A 349 -2.12 12.57 7.71
C GLY A 349 -1.14 11.40 7.84
N LEU A 350 0.17 11.65 7.74
CA LEU A 350 1.28 10.70 7.89
C LEU A 350 1.37 9.63 6.77
N GLY A 351 0.59 9.76 5.69
CA GLY A 351 0.61 8.88 4.52
C GLY A 351 0.63 9.65 3.20
N GLY A 352 1.08 9.01 2.12
CA GLY A 352 1.10 9.54 0.77
C GLY A 352 0.05 8.90 -0.15
N ILE A 353 0.28 8.98 -1.47
CA ILE A 353 -0.68 8.52 -2.48
C ILE A 353 -0.91 7.01 -2.40
N HIS A 354 0.16 6.22 -2.22
CA HIS A 354 0.06 4.77 -2.15
C HIS A 354 -0.79 4.31 -0.96
N CYS A 355 -0.62 4.96 0.20
CA CYS A 355 -1.38 4.66 1.40
C CYS A 355 -2.90 4.91 1.23
N LEU A 356 -3.28 5.83 0.33
CA LEU A 356 -4.66 6.21 0.04
C LEU A 356 -5.33 5.35 -1.06
N THR A 357 -4.61 4.40 -1.65
CA THR A 357 -5.05 3.65 -2.84
C THR A 357 -4.88 2.16 -2.67
N GLN A 358 -5.80 1.35 -3.23
CA GLN A 358 -5.68 -0.10 -3.29
C GLN A 358 -6.09 -0.60 -4.67
N GLN A 359 -5.18 -1.23 -5.41
CA GLN A 359 -5.44 -1.77 -6.73
C GLN A 359 -6.25 -3.05 -6.68
N GLN A 360 -7.24 -3.14 -7.57
CA GLN A 360 -7.96 -4.38 -7.88
C GLN A 360 -7.45 -4.93 -9.22
N PRO A 361 -6.82 -6.11 -9.25
CA PRO A 361 -6.34 -6.69 -10.49
C PRO A 361 -7.50 -7.09 -11.40
N ARG A 362 -7.24 -7.05 -12.71
CA ARG A 362 -8.22 -7.48 -13.70
C ARG A 362 -8.30 -9.00 -13.76
N ALA A 363 -9.51 -9.52 -13.61
CA ALA A 363 -9.86 -10.88 -14.03
C ALA A 363 -10.07 -10.91 -15.54
N ASP A 364 -9.70 -11.99 -16.19
CA ASP A 364 -10.20 -12.20 -17.56
C ASP A 364 -11.63 -12.71 -17.47
N SER A 365 -12.53 -12.09 -18.23
CA SER A 365 -13.89 -12.62 -18.32
C SER A 365 -13.82 -14.05 -18.87
N PRO A 366 -14.59 -15.01 -18.31
CA PRO A 366 -14.73 -16.30 -18.95
C PRO A 366 -15.09 -16.04 -20.42
N SER A 367 -14.32 -16.59 -21.35
CA SER A 367 -14.66 -16.51 -22.75
C SER A 367 -16.10 -17.02 -22.86
N ALA A 368 -17.04 -16.15 -23.26
CA ALA A 368 -18.39 -16.58 -23.53
C ALA A 368 -18.27 -17.73 -24.54
N SER A 369 -18.43 -18.95 -24.04
CA SER A 369 -18.50 -20.13 -24.88
C SER A 369 -19.64 -19.90 -25.87
N LYS A 370 -19.27 -19.71 -27.14
CA LYS A 370 -20.20 -19.62 -28.27
C LYS A 370 -20.89 -20.95 -28.45
#